data_917eff658631863a551cd1b15e5b075e
#
_entry.id   917eff658631863a551cd1b15e5b075e
#
_cell.length_a   1.000
_cell.length_b   1.000
_cell.length_c   1.000
_cell.angle_alpha   90.00
_cell.angle_beta   90.00
_cell.angle_gamma   90.00
#
_symmetry.space_group_name_H-M   'P 1'
#
loop_
_entity.id
_entity.type
_entity.pdbx_description
1 polymer ?
#
loop_
_entity_poly.entity_id
_entity_poly.type
_entity_poly.pdbx_seq_one_letter_code
_entity_poly.pdbx_strand_id
1 'polypeptide(L)'
;TFVGLLSLKENIRRSAIKDIRLCNKANIKTVMVTGDNLTTAKVLAYKLGILTDESQAITGEELRYMTDEQLALNIENYRVLARVTPADKSRIVKAWQRNKAIVTITGDRLKDAEALACADVGCAIGQYGTDVAKGNSDIIILKNGFSSLVTTIKESRGFFSNIKKAVYYLCSCNLAELLLVFLSCCIFKMPALAAAQLLLVNLLTDSAPAISFSLEKAEDAVMHKKSFNKLRRLIDVKFFASVNRTIRSNFYFFAHITNIIFFLLQRSAKTRRTHLKSIGIRN
;
A
#
# COMPACT_ATOMS: atom_id res chain seq x y z
N THR A 1 22.43 48.92 28.91
CA THR A 1 22.39 49.38 27.51
C THR A 1 21.86 48.26 26.64
N PHE A 2 20.76 48.48 25.91
CA PHE A 2 20.22 47.55 24.91
C PHE A 2 21.14 47.58 23.70
N VAL A 3 21.75 46.45 23.34
CA VAL A 3 22.75 46.36 22.27
C VAL A 3 22.12 46.04 20.90
N GLY A 4 21.04 45.29 20.88
CA GLY A 4 20.32 44.94 19.64
C GLY A 4 19.42 43.72 19.79
N LEU A 5 18.62 43.47 18.75
CA LEU A 5 17.70 42.35 18.66
C LEU A 5 18.01 41.56 17.36
N LEU A 6 18.37 40.29 17.49
CA LEU A 6 18.62 39.43 16.38
C LEU A 6 17.39 38.52 16.17
N SER A 7 16.77 38.59 15.00
CA SER A 7 15.67 37.74 14.63
C SER A 7 16.10 36.67 13.65
N LEU A 8 15.88 35.40 13.99
CA LEU A 8 16.12 34.28 13.11
C LEU A 8 14.79 33.78 12.54
N LYS A 9 14.70 33.66 11.22
CA LYS A 9 13.52 33.17 10.53
C LYS A 9 13.86 31.92 9.76
N GLU A 10 13.20 30.82 10.06
CA GLU A 10 13.30 29.61 9.25
C GLU A 10 12.47 29.73 7.97
N ASN A 11 13.07 29.37 6.84
CA ASN A 11 12.39 29.36 5.55
C ASN A 11 11.70 28.02 5.31
N ILE A 12 10.41 28.07 5.00
CA ILE A 12 9.64 26.91 4.59
C ILE A 12 10.11 26.45 3.22
N ARG A 13 10.40 25.16 3.07
CA ARG A 13 10.75 24.56 1.78
C ARG A 13 9.53 24.64 0.86
N ARG A 14 9.71 25.18 -0.36
CA ARG A 14 8.63 25.30 -1.35
C ARG A 14 8.01 23.94 -1.71
N SER A 15 8.80 22.85 -1.69
CA SER A 15 8.31 21.49 -1.93
C SER A 15 7.30 21.07 -0.87
N ALA A 16 7.49 21.42 0.41
CA ALA A 16 6.61 20.99 1.51
C ALA A 16 5.16 21.43 1.31
N ILE A 17 4.93 22.64 0.77
CA ILE A 17 3.57 23.14 0.50
C ILE A 17 2.89 22.28 -0.57
N LYS A 18 3.63 21.91 -1.64
CA LYS A 18 3.10 21.05 -2.72
C LYS A 18 2.80 19.65 -2.18
N ASP A 19 3.69 19.10 -1.37
CA ASP A 19 3.60 17.77 -0.81
C ASP A 19 2.43 17.63 0.17
N ILE A 20 2.20 18.64 1.01
CA ILE A 20 1.05 18.69 1.93
C ILE A 20 -0.26 18.76 1.13
N ARG A 21 -0.32 19.56 0.07
CA ARG A 21 -1.48 19.59 -0.83
C ARG A 21 -1.74 18.23 -1.48
N LEU A 22 -0.68 17.52 -1.86
CA LEU A 22 -0.78 16.17 -2.42
C LEU A 22 -1.28 15.17 -1.37
N CYS A 23 -0.79 15.23 -0.13
CA CYS A 23 -1.30 14.45 0.98
C CYS A 23 -2.79 14.68 1.23
N ASN A 24 -3.22 15.94 1.24
CA ASN A 24 -4.64 16.30 1.42
C ASN A 24 -5.52 15.73 0.29
N LYS A 25 -5.07 15.82 -0.97
CA LYS A 25 -5.75 15.19 -2.12
C LYS A 25 -5.82 13.67 -1.99
N ALA A 26 -4.78 13.06 -1.41
CA ALA A 26 -4.68 11.62 -1.15
C ALA A 26 -5.48 11.18 0.09
N ASN A 27 -6.24 12.08 0.71
CA ASN A 27 -6.97 11.88 1.97
C ASN A 27 -6.04 11.41 3.12
N ILE A 28 -4.81 11.95 3.15
CA ILE A 28 -3.86 11.75 4.24
C ILE A 28 -3.91 13.00 5.11
N LYS A 29 -4.32 12.83 6.36
CA LYS A 29 -4.34 13.91 7.33
C LYS A 29 -2.91 14.21 7.79
N THR A 30 -2.41 15.40 7.46
CA THR A 30 -1.10 15.87 7.94
C THR A 30 -1.30 16.63 9.25
N VAL A 31 -0.56 16.25 10.29
CA VAL A 31 -0.61 16.84 11.63
C VAL A 31 0.78 17.32 11.99
N MET A 32 0.90 18.56 12.47
CA MET A 32 2.15 19.12 12.96
C MET A 32 2.25 18.89 14.47
N VAL A 33 3.30 18.19 14.88
CA VAL A 33 3.60 17.90 16.30
C VAL A 33 4.97 18.49 16.61
N THR A 34 5.04 19.52 17.44
CA THR A 34 6.27 20.27 17.71
C THR A 34 6.44 20.64 19.19
N GLY A 35 7.69 20.74 19.61
CA GLY A 35 8.05 21.33 20.90
C GLY A 35 8.03 22.86 20.92
N ASP A 36 7.86 23.52 19.76
CA ASP A 36 7.87 24.97 19.61
C ASP A 36 6.65 25.64 20.23
N ASN A 37 6.71 26.97 20.33
CA ASN A 37 5.60 27.76 20.82
C ASN A 37 4.39 27.68 19.88
N LEU A 38 3.18 27.69 20.45
CA LEU A 38 1.91 27.59 19.74
C LEU A 38 1.76 28.68 18.65
N THR A 39 2.15 29.91 18.93
CA THR A 39 2.07 31.01 17.96
C THR A 39 2.94 30.78 16.74
N THR A 40 4.19 30.32 16.93
CA THR A 40 5.10 29.98 15.85
C THR A 40 4.56 28.79 15.04
N ALA A 41 4.10 27.76 15.72
CA ALA A 41 3.54 26.56 15.09
C ALA A 41 2.30 26.88 14.25
N LYS A 42 1.38 27.72 14.76
CA LYS A 42 0.20 28.21 14.01
C LYS A 42 0.59 28.91 12.72
N VAL A 43 1.52 29.89 12.80
CA VAL A 43 1.97 30.66 11.62
C VAL A 43 2.58 29.75 10.55
N LEU A 44 3.41 28.80 10.96
CA LEU A 44 4.01 27.83 10.04
C LEU A 44 2.95 26.89 9.43
N ALA A 45 2.03 26.39 10.22
CA ALA A 45 0.97 25.49 9.79
C ALA A 45 -0.01 26.17 8.82
N TYR A 46 -0.34 27.43 9.02
CA TYR A 46 -1.13 28.22 8.07
C TYR A 46 -0.40 28.38 6.73
N LYS A 47 0.87 28.73 6.74
CA LYS A 47 1.69 28.86 5.52
C LYS A 47 1.83 27.55 4.76
N LEU A 48 1.88 26.44 5.47
CA LEU A 48 1.96 25.09 4.90
C LEU A 48 0.61 24.56 4.40
N GLY A 49 -0.50 25.16 4.81
CA GLY A 49 -1.85 24.68 4.49
C GLY A 49 -2.27 23.45 5.31
N ILE A 50 -1.66 23.26 6.49
CA ILE A 50 -2.04 22.24 7.48
C ILE A 50 -3.21 22.74 8.34
N LEU A 51 -3.14 24.01 8.78
CA LEU A 51 -4.12 24.66 9.63
C LEU A 51 -5.06 25.50 8.79
N THR A 52 -6.35 25.39 9.03
CA THR A 52 -7.40 26.19 8.39
C THR A 52 -8.16 27.04 9.41
N ASP A 53 -8.25 26.59 10.64
CA ASP A 53 -8.94 27.25 11.74
C ASP A 53 -8.09 27.21 13.02
N GLU A 54 -8.13 28.26 13.83
CA GLU A 54 -7.35 28.35 15.06
C GLU A 54 -7.74 27.31 16.12
N SER A 55 -8.99 26.90 16.15
CA SER A 55 -9.50 25.84 17.04
C SER A 55 -8.86 24.48 16.82
N GLN A 56 -8.22 24.26 15.65
CA GLN A 56 -7.51 23.04 15.33
C GLN A 56 -6.10 22.96 15.94
N ALA A 57 -5.69 23.93 16.74
CA ALA A 57 -4.40 23.99 17.39
C ALA A 57 -4.52 23.90 18.90
N ILE A 58 -3.76 22.99 19.51
CA ILE A 58 -3.77 22.72 20.95
C ILE A 58 -2.35 22.69 21.50
N THR A 59 -2.18 22.99 22.78
CA THR A 59 -0.90 22.89 23.49
C THR A 59 -0.75 21.52 24.17
N GLY A 60 0.51 21.09 24.39
CA GLY A 60 0.79 19.89 25.16
C GLY A 60 0.31 19.98 26.61
N GLU A 61 0.17 21.18 27.16
CA GLU A 61 -0.40 21.40 28.49
C GLU A 61 -1.89 21.05 28.50
N GLU A 62 -2.68 21.63 27.61
CA GLU A 62 -4.11 21.31 27.44
C GLU A 62 -4.33 19.81 27.15
N LEU A 63 -3.45 19.21 26.36
CA LEU A 63 -3.50 17.78 26.03
C LEU A 63 -3.30 16.91 27.28
N ARG A 64 -2.46 17.31 28.24
CA ARG A 64 -2.22 16.56 29.47
C ARG A 64 -3.42 16.58 30.45
N TYR A 65 -4.28 17.59 30.39
CA TYR A 65 -5.54 17.62 31.14
C TYR A 65 -6.60 16.64 30.61
N MET A 66 -6.47 16.15 29.37
CA MET A 66 -7.41 15.19 28.78
C MET A 66 -7.08 13.76 29.20
N THR A 67 -8.09 12.94 29.47
CA THR A 67 -7.90 11.47 29.56
C THR A 67 -7.57 10.89 28.20
N ASP A 68 -7.07 9.67 28.15
CA ASP A 68 -6.74 9.01 26.88
C ASP A 68 -7.98 8.76 26.00
N GLU A 69 -9.15 8.54 26.62
CA GLU A 69 -10.43 8.43 25.92
C GLU A 69 -10.86 9.77 25.32
N GLN A 70 -10.79 10.85 26.11
CA GLN A 70 -11.11 12.19 25.65
C GLN A 70 -10.18 12.63 24.52
N LEU A 71 -8.88 12.32 24.64
CA LEU A 71 -7.92 12.59 23.58
C LEU A 71 -8.27 11.83 22.30
N ALA A 72 -8.58 10.54 22.38
CA ALA A 72 -8.94 9.74 21.22
C ALA A 72 -10.20 10.28 20.52
N LEU A 73 -11.21 10.71 21.27
CA LEU A 73 -12.44 11.28 20.71
C LEU A 73 -12.18 12.61 19.98
N ASN A 74 -11.27 13.44 20.49
CA ASN A 74 -11.04 14.80 19.99
C ASN A 74 -9.85 14.93 19.05
N ILE A 75 -8.94 13.94 18.97
CA ILE A 75 -7.68 14.05 18.24
C ILE A 75 -7.87 14.33 16.75
N GLU A 76 -8.98 13.91 16.16
CA GLU A 76 -9.30 14.17 14.76
C GLU A 76 -9.56 15.64 14.45
N ASN A 77 -9.90 16.44 15.43
CA ASN A 77 -10.16 17.87 15.29
C ASN A 77 -8.85 18.67 15.26
N TYR A 78 -7.75 18.13 15.83
CA TYR A 78 -6.50 18.85 15.94
C TYR A 78 -5.59 18.63 14.73
N ARG A 79 -4.94 19.69 14.27
CA ARG A 79 -3.97 19.72 13.19
C ARG A 79 -2.59 20.18 13.64
N VAL A 80 -2.53 20.93 14.73
CA VAL A 80 -1.29 21.47 15.31
C VAL A 80 -1.28 21.15 16.80
N LEU A 81 -0.26 20.43 17.23
CA LEU A 81 0.00 20.17 18.64
C LEU A 81 1.38 20.77 18.98
N ALA A 82 1.38 21.82 19.77
CA ALA A 82 2.56 22.62 20.11
C ALA A 82 2.99 22.41 21.56
N ARG A 83 4.25 22.69 21.90
CA ARG A 83 4.84 22.47 23.23
C ARG A 83 4.63 21.04 23.77
N VAL A 84 4.69 20.04 22.88
CA VAL A 84 4.54 18.64 23.27
C VAL A 84 5.86 18.07 23.79
N THR A 85 5.74 17.23 24.81
CA THR A 85 6.86 16.44 25.34
C THR A 85 7.03 15.12 24.53
N PRO A 86 8.15 14.38 24.69
CA PRO A 86 8.29 13.06 24.08
C PRO A 86 7.16 12.10 24.43
N ALA A 87 6.75 12.05 25.70
CA ALA A 87 5.64 11.20 26.16
C ALA A 87 4.30 11.60 25.52
N ASP A 88 4.05 12.91 25.33
CA ASP A 88 2.86 13.37 24.62
C ASP A 88 2.81 12.87 23.18
N LYS A 89 3.98 12.77 22.49
CA LYS A 89 4.05 12.25 21.10
C LYS A 89 3.58 10.81 21.00
N SER A 90 4.05 9.93 21.87
CA SER A 90 3.62 8.54 21.92
C SER A 90 2.12 8.42 22.23
N ARG A 91 1.64 9.27 23.12
CA ARG A 91 0.22 9.34 23.49
C ARG A 91 -0.67 9.80 22.33
N ILE A 92 -0.22 10.80 21.55
CA ILE A 92 -0.89 11.28 20.33
C ILE A 92 -0.98 10.14 19.30
N VAL A 93 0.11 9.40 19.05
CA VAL A 93 0.13 8.26 18.15
C VAL A 93 -0.90 7.22 18.56
N LYS A 94 -0.91 6.81 19.83
CA LYS A 94 -1.87 5.85 20.38
C LYS A 94 -3.33 6.32 20.26
N ALA A 95 -3.60 7.63 20.44
CA ALA A 95 -4.93 8.21 20.27
C ALA A 95 -5.44 8.05 18.82
N TRP A 96 -4.61 8.34 17.82
CA TRP A 96 -4.95 8.11 16.43
C TRP A 96 -5.16 6.63 16.11
N GLN A 97 -4.33 5.73 16.67
CA GLN A 97 -4.45 4.28 16.47
C GLN A 97 -5.74 3.71 17.07
N ARG A 98 -6.21 4.24 18.22
CA ARG A 98 -7.51 3.88 18.81
C ARG A 98 -8.66 4.18 17.84
N ASN A 99 -8.56 5.24 17.04
CA ASN A 99 -9.52 5.58 15.98
C ASN A 99 -9.31 4.75 14.69
N LYS A 100 -8.55 3.64 14.76
CA LYS A 100 -8.27 2.73 13.64
C LYS A 100 -7.55 3.42 12.48
N ALA A 101 -6.90 4.57 12.71
CA ALA A 101 -6.05 5.22 11.73
C ALA A 101 -4.71 4.46 11.62
N ILE A 102 -4.12 4.46 10.42
CA ILE A 102 -2.73 4.07 10.21
C ILE A 102 -1.88 5.31 10.37
N VAL A 103 -0.99 5.30 11.37
CA VAL A 103 -0.20 6.44 11.78
C VAL A 103 1.22 6.30 11.29
N THR A 104 1.67 7.29 10.52
CA THR A 104 3.08 7.46 10.17
C THR A 104 3.62 8.66 10.92
N ILE A 105 4.71 8.50 11.66
CA ILE A 105 5.40 9.60 12.34
C ILE A 105 6.80 9.78 11.75
N THR A 106 7.22 11.04 11.67
CA THR A 106 8.61 11.39 11.29
C THR A 106 9.34 11.98 12.48
N GLY A 107 10.59 11.58 12.68
CA GLY A 107 11.45 12.09 13.75
C GLY A 107 12.91 12.00 13.39
N ASP A 108 13.75 12.83 14.02
CA ASP A 108 15.19 12.86 13.78
C ASP A 108 16.02 12.78 15.08
N ARG A 109 15.38 12.91 16.23
CA ARG A 109 16.03 13.05 17.52
C ARG A 109 15.74 11.87 18.45
N LEU A 110 16.60 11.69 19.45
CA LEU A 110 16.39 10.73 20.52
C LEU A 110 15.00 10.86 21.19
N LYS A 111 14.50 12.08 21.32
CA LYS A 111 13.19 12.41 21.90
C LYS A 111 12.01 11.84 21.10
N ASP A 112 12.24 11.41 19.86
CA ASP A 112 11.20 10.87 18.96
C ASP A 112 11.19 9.35 18.95
N ALA A 113 12.22 8.69 19.53
CA ALA A 113 12.43 7.25 19.42
C ALA A 113 11.23 6.42 19.89
N GLU A 114 10.63 6.77 21.04
CA GLU A 114 9.45 6.07 21.56
C GLU A 114 8.24 6.24 20.65
N ALA A 115 8.02 7.44 20.11
CA ALA A 115 6.93 7.70 19.19
C ALA A 115 7.13 6.99 17.83
N LEU A 116 8.38 6.92 17.34
CA LEU A 116 8.75 6.17 16.14
C LEU A 116 8.46 4.67 16.31
N ALA A 117 8.85 4.09 17.46
CA ALA A 117 8.62 2.68 17.75
C ALA A 117 7.15 2.31 17.93
N CYS A 118 6.32 3.21 18.46
CA CYS A 118 4.90 2.90 18.71
C CYS A 118 3.98 3.20 17.52
N ALA A 119 4.45 3.90 16.48
CA ALA A 119 3.67 4.19 15.29
C ALA A 119 3.46 2.93 14.43
N ASP A 120 2.47 2.96 13.51
CA ASP A 120 2.33 1.90 12.52
C ASP A 120 3.46 1.93 11.48
N VAL A 121 4.03 3.13 11.23
CA VAL A 121 5.23 3.33 10.42
C VAL A 121 6.05 4.48 11.02
N GLY A 122 7.18 4.15 11.60
CA GLY A 122 8.17 5.11 12.09
C GLY A 122 9.16 5.49 10.97
N CYS A 123 9.33 6.80 10.70
CA CYS A 123 10.24 7.29 9.66
C CYS A 123 11.32 8.18 10.27
N ALA A 124 12.56 7.74 10.30
CA ALA A 124 13.70 8.56 10.72
C ALA A 124 14.28 9.35 9.54
N ILE A 125 14.68 10.60 9.81
CA ILE A 125 15.40 11.43 8.83
C ILE A 125 16.89 11.10 8.91
N GLY A 126 17.40 10.34 7.93
CA GLY A 126 18.68 9.67 8.00
C GLY A 126 19.93 10.56 7.96
N GLN A 127 19.86 11.73 7.30
CA GLN A 127 21.04 12.59 7.11
C GLN A 127 21.49 13.25 8.43
N TYR A 128 20.56 13.58 9.33
CA TYR A 128 20.82 14.26 10.60
C TYR A 128 20.24 13.53 11.81
N GLY A 129 19.56 12.41 11.59
CA GLY A 129 18.92 11.63 12.64
C GLY A 129 19.93 10.87 13.49
N THR A 130 19.65 10.81 14.80
CA THR A 130 20.45 10.02 15.74
C THR A 130 20.33 8.53 15.46
N ASP A 131 21.37 7.74 15.78
CA ASP A 131 21.35 6.29 15.57
C ASP A 131 20.23 5.61 16.36
N VAL A 132 19.85 6.17 17.52
CA VAL A 132 18.72 5.69 18.31
C VAL A 132 17.39 5.92 17.59
N ALA A 133 17.18 7.08 16.96
CA ALA A 133 15.98 7.33 16.15
C ALA A 133 15.92 6.40 14.94
N LYS A 134 17.05 6.16 14.27
CA LYS A 134 17.15 5.21 13.15
C LYS A 134 16.88 3.78 13.59
N GLY A 135 17.40 3.35 14.71
CA GLY A 135 17.20 2.00 15.25
C GLY A 135 15.76 1.71 15.70
N ASN A 136 14.97 2.76 15.99
CA ASN A 136 13.57 2.66 16.37
C ASN A 136 12.59 3.02 15.24
N SER A 137 13.07 3.07 14.00
CA SER A 137 12.24 3.42 12.83
C SER A 137 12.17 2.27 11.82
N ASP A 138 11.04 2.16 11.12
CA ASP A 138 10.83 1.19 10.03
C ASP A 138 11.46 1.67 8.72
N ILE A 139 11.52 2.99 8.51
CA ILE A 139 12.02 3.61 7.29
C ILE A 139 13.02 4.70 7.62
N ILE A 140 14.17 4.70 6.93
CA ILE A 140 15.18 5.76 7.03
C ILE A 140 15.16 6.59 5.74
N ILE A 141 14.81 7.87 5.86
CA ILE A 141 14.71 8.80 4.75
C ILE A 141 16.07 9.51 4.58
N LEU A 142 16.83 9.16 3.55
CA LEU A 142 18.21 9.67 3.36
C LEU A 142 18.28 11.09 2.85
N LYS A 143 17.35 11.51 1.97
CA LYS A 143 17.38 12.85 1.32
C LYS A 143 15.98 13.47 1.26
N ASN A 144 15.94 14.80 1.18
CA ASN A 144 14.73 15.61 0.93
C ASN A 144 13.58 15.48 1.96
N GLY A 145 13.80 14.85 3.11
CA GLY A 145 12.85 14.81 4.21
C GLY A 145 11.40 14.47 3.79
N PHE A 146 10.48 15.40 4.01
CA PHE A 146 9.05 15.20 3.79
C PHE A 146 8.68 14.86 2.33
N SER A 147 9.35 15.44 1.33
CA SER A 147 9.11 15.12 -0.09
C SER A 147 9.42 13.67 -0.42
N SER A 148 10.50 13.12 0.15
CA SER A 148 10.82 11.69 -0.03
C SER A 148 9.77 10.79 0.62
N LEU A 149 9.26 11.16 1.80
CA LEU A 149 8.16 10.43 2.45
C LEU A 149 6.92 10.37 1.54
N VAL A 150 6.51 11.52 0.99
CA VAL A 150 5.33 11.57 0.10
C VAL A 150 5.53 10.74 -1.16
N THR A 151 6.73 10.77 -1.74
CA THR A 151 7.09 9.91 -2.87
C THR A 151 7.05 8.44 -2.49
N THR A 152 7.60 8.07 -1.33
CA THR A 152 7.55 6.69 -0.82
C THR A 152 6.10 6.22 -0.62
N ILE A 153 5.22 7.07 -0.09
CA ILE A 153 3.79 6.75 0.04
C ILE A 153 3.15 6.51 -1.33
N LYS A 154 3.48 7.34 -2.33
CA LYS A 154 2.98 7.16 -3.71
C LYS A 154 3.42 5.82 -4.29
N GLU A 155 4.71 5.52 -4.23
CA GLU A 155 5.27 4.27 -4.74
C GLU A 155 4.72 3.03 -4.01
N SER A 156 4.60 3.09 -2.68
CA SER A 156 4.01 2.02 -1.88
C SER A 156 2.55 1.75 -2.24
N ARG A 157 1.77 2.79 -2.51
CA ARG A 157 0.38 2.64 -2.98
C ARG A 157 0.31 2.01 -4.37
N GLY A 158 1.24 2.38 -5.27
CA GLY A 158 1.39 1.77 -6.59
C GLY A 158 1.74 0.29 -6.48
N PHE A 159 2.76 -0.03 -5.70
CA PHE A 159 3.18 -1.40 -5.45
C PHE A 159 2.05 -2.27 -4.88
N PHE A 160 1.32 -1.77 -3.88
CA PHE A 160 0.16 -2.49 -3.34
C PHE A 160 -0.94 -2.69 -4.38
N SER A 161 -1.18 -1.70 -5.25
CA SER A 161 -2.12 -1.84 -6.37
C SER A 161 -1.70 -2.94 -7.33
N ASN A 162 -0.41 -3.05 -7.64
CA ASN A 162 0.14 -4.07 -8.53
C ASN A 162 0.06 -5.47 -7.91
N ILE A 163 0.40 -5.62 -6.61
CA ILE A 163 0.18 -6.87 -5.87
C ILE A 163 -1.30 -7.28 -5.98
N LYS A 164 -2.22 -6.35 -5.79
CA LYS A 164 -3.65 -6.64 -5.86
C LYS A 164 -4.07 -7.11 -7.25
N LYS A 165 -3.55 -6.48 -8.33
CA LYS A 165 -3.77 -6.92 -9.72
C LYS A 165 -3.24 -8.33 -9.94
N ALA A 166 -2.02 -8.62 -9.50
CA ALA A 166 -1.40 -9.95 -9.61
C ALA A 166 -2.21 -11.02 -8.87
N VAL A 167 -2.60 -10.78 -7.62
CA VAL A 167 -3.42 -11.71 -6.84
C VAL A 167 -4.77 -11.97 -7.52
N TYR A 168 -5.40 -10.93 -8.06
CA TYR A 168 -6.67 -11.09 -8.81
C TYR A 168 -6.51 -11.95 -10.03
N TYR A 169 -5.46 -11.74 -10.79
CA TYR A 169 -5.16 -12.52 -11.99
C TYR A 169 -4.92 -13.99 -11.63
N LEU A 170 -4.00 -14.27 -10.70
CA LEU A 170 -3.65 -15.62 -10.28
C LEU A 170 -4.86 -16.40 -9.74
N CYS A 171 -5.64 -15.79 -8.84
CA CYS A 171 -6.86 -16.43 -8.33
C CYS A 171 -7.89 -16.71 -9.42
N SER A 172 -7.98 -15.83 -10.44
CA SER A 172 -8.90 -16.01 -11.54
C SER A 172 -8.49 -17.15 -12.47
N CYS A 173 -7.18 -17.26 -12.78
CA CYS A 173 -6.63 -18.33 -13.60
C CYS A 173 -6.82 -19.70 -12.92
N ASN A 174 -6.37 -19.83 -11.68
CA ASN A 174 -6.45 -21.07 -10.93
C ASN A 174 -7.91 -21.54 -10.72
N LEU A 175 -8.83 -20.59 -10.49
CA LEU A 175 -10.25 -20.95 -10.36
C LEU A 175 -10.86 -21.38 -11.70
N ALA A 176 -10.46 -20.74 -12.81
CA ALA A 176 -10.90 -21.15 -14.15
C ALA A 176 -10.39 -22.55 -14.51
N GLU A 177 -9.15 -22.87 -14.19
CA GLU A 177 -8.56 -24.20 -14.40
C GLU A 177 -9.27 -25.27 -13.55
N LEU A 178 -9.50 -24.97 -12.28
CA LEU A 178 -10.24 -25.86 -11.39
C LEU A 178 -11.63 -26.18 -11.95
N LEU A 179 -12.36 -25.15 -12.38
CA LEU A 179 -13.67 -25.32 -13.00
C LEU A 179 -13.60 -26.12 -14.29
N LEU A 180 -12.59 -25.88 -15.14
CA LEU A 180 -12.39 -26.62 -16.39
C LEU A 180 -12.20 -28.12 -16.12
N VAL A 181 -11.28 -28.46 -15.21
CA VAL A 181 -11.00 -29.85 -14.84
C VAL A 181 -12.23 -30.51 -14.22
N PHE A 182 -12.90 -29.82 -13.30
CA PHE A 182 -14.11 -30.32 -12.64
C PHE A 182 -15.23 -30.60 -13.66
N LEU A 183 -15.55 -29.64 -14.53
CA LEU A 183 -16.58 -29.81 -15.53
C LEU A 183 -16.25 -30.91 -16.55
N SER A 184 -14.98 -31.02 -16.95
CA SER A 184 -14.57 -32.09 -17.88
C SER A 184 -14.73 -33.48 -17.24
N CYS A 185 -14.37 -33.64 -15.98
CA CYS A 185 -14.59 -34.90 -15.23
C CYS A 185 -16.08 -35.24 -15.11
N CYS A 186 -16.94 -34.24 -14.86
CA CYS A 186 -18.37 -34.46 -14.73
C CYS A 186 -19.04 -34.85 -16.07
N ILE A 187 -18.66 -34.16 -17.16
CA ILE A 187 -19.31 -34.33 -18.48
C ILE A 187 -18.71 -35.49 -19.24
N PHE A 188 -17.37 -35.56 -19.31
CA PHE A 188 -16.65 -36.53 -20.16
C PHE A 188 -16.07 -37.71 -19.37
N LYS A 189 -16.19 -37.71 -18.02
CA LYS A 189 -15.60 -38.70 -17.11
C LYS A 189 -14.06 -38.83 -17.25
N MET A 190 -13.43 -37.82 -17.81
CA MET A 190 -11.99 -37.72 -18.05
C MET A 190 -11.51 -36.30 -17.75
N PRO A 191 -10.32 -36.14 -17.16
CA PRO A 191 -9.77 -34.80 -16.95
C PRO A 191 -9.36 -34.18 -18.29
N ALA A 192 -9.67 -32.89 -18.48
CA ALA A 192 -9.31 -32.14 -19.68
C ALA A 192 -7.80 -31.98 -19.86
N LEU A 193 -7.06 -31.92 -18.76
CA LEU A 193 -5.61 -31.74 -18.71
C LEU A 193 -4.99 -32.80 -17.81
N ALA A 194 -3.86 -33.37 -18.23
CA ALA A 194 -3.03 -34.19 -17.37
C ALA A 194 -2.29 -33.33 -16.35
N ALA A 195 -1.91 -33.92 -15.21
CA ALA A 195 -1.25 -33.19 -14.12
C ALA A 195 0.02 -32.42 -14.58
N ALA A 196 0.82 -33.05 -15.46
CA ALA A 196 2.02 -32.43 -16.04
C ALA A 196 1.69 -31.22 -16.95
N GLN A 197 0.59 -31.27 -17.69
CA GLN A 197 0.12 -30.17 -18.53
C GLN A 197 -0.39 -29.04 -17.68
N LEU A 198 -1.11 -29.32 -16.61
CA LEU A 198 -1.61 -28.34 -15.66
C LEU A 198 -0.46 -27.60 -14.97
N LEU A 199 0.58 -28.33 -14.56
CA LEU A 199 1.79 -27.74 -13.98
C LEU A 199 2.50 -26.81 -14.97
N LEU A 200 2.64 -27.22 -16.24
CA LEU A 200 3.28 -26.41 -17.27
C LEU A 200 2.50 -25.14 -17.57
N VAL A 201 1.16 -25.25 -17.68
CA VAL A 201 0.29 -24.11 -17.89
C VAL A 201 0.43 -23.11 -16.73
N ASN A 202 0.32 -23.56 -15.47
CA ASN A 202 0.46 -22.71 -14.31
C ASN A 202 1.84 -22.03 -14.27
N LEU A 203 2.92 -22.75 -14.58
CA LEU A 203 4.25 -22.16 -14.62
C LEU A 203 4.33 -21.01 -15.63
N LEU A 204 3.75 -21.15 -16.81
CA LEU A 204 3.79 -20.15 -17.87
C LEU A 204 2.80 -19.00 -17.63
N THR A 205 1.56 -19.33 -17.27
CA THR A 205 0.48 -18.33 -17.12
C THR A 205 0.59 -17.53 -15.82
N ASP A 206 1.16 -18.09 -14.76
CA ASP A 206 1.26 -17.43 -13.48
C ASP A 206 2.54 -16.59 -13.38
N SER A 207 3.67 -17.13 -13.84
CA SER A 207 4.96 -16.46 -13.66
C SER A 207 5.12 -15.20 -14.52
N ALA A 208 4.83 -15.27 -15.81
CA ALA A 208 5.06 -14.17 -16.74
C ALA A 208 4.19 -12.92 -16.43
N PRO A 209 2.87 -13.02 -16.22
CA PRO A 209 2.07 -11.87 -15.82
C PRO A 209 2.38 -11.36 -14.42
N ALA A 210 2.72 -12.21 -13.45
CA ALA A 210 3.11 -11.77 -12.11
C ALA A 210 4.35 -10.87 -12.16
N ILE A 211 5.37 -11.24 -12.93
CA ILE A 211 6.55 -10.41 -13.19
C ILE A 211 6.15 -9.09 -13.87
N SER A 212 5.30 -9.17 -14.90
CA SER A 212 4.84 -7.98 -15.63
C SER A 212 4.13 -6.97 -14.73
N PHE A 213 3.22 -7.43 -13.85
CA PHE A 213 2.56 -6.56 -12.87
C PHE A 213 3.52 -5.98 -11.84
N SER A 214 4.58 -6.71 -11.45
CA SER A 214 5.56 -6.21 -10.49
C SER A 214 6.40 -5.06 -11.05
N LEU A 215 6.61 -5.01 -12.36
CA LEU A 215 7.38 -3.99 -13.06
C LEU A 215 6.55 -2.74 -13.45
N GLU A 216 5.23 -2.79 -13.28
CA GLU A 216 4.34 -1.69 -13.65
C GLU A 216 4.57 -0.48 -12.74
N LYS A 217 4.80 0.69 -13.32
CA LYS A 217 5.00 1.95 -12.58
C LYS A 217 3.72 2.39 -11.88
N ALA A 218 3.89 3.04 -10.73
CA ALA A 218 2.76 3.61 -10.00
C ALA A 218 2.04 4.68 -10.83
N GLU A 219 0.74 4.50 -11.04
CA GLU A 219 -0.11 5.50 -11.69
C GLU A 219 -0.25 6.76 -10.82
N ASP A 220 -0.33 7.94 -11.42
CA ASP A 220 -0.61 9.18 -10.67
C ASP A 220 -1.98 9.13 -9.96
N ALA A 221 -2.92 8.38 -10.50
CA ALA A 221 -4.23 8.16 -9.93
C ALA A 221 -4.22 7.50 -8.53
N VAL A 222 -3.14 6.83 -8.11
CA VAL A 222 -3.07 6.19 -6.77
C VAL A 222 -3.15 7.21 -5.63
N MET A 223 -2.70 8.45 -5.86
CA MET A 223 -2.79 9.54 -4.89
C MET A 223 -4.17 10.22 -4.84
N HIS A 224 -5.07 9.89 -5.75
CA HIS A 224 -6.47 10.35 -5.72
C HIS A 224 -7.43 9.32 -5.09
N LYS A 225 -6.96 8.10 -4.83
CA LYS A 225 -7.74 7.06 -4.17
C LYS A 225 -7.78 7.32 -2.65
N LYS A 226 -8.94 7.10 -2.02
CA LYS A 226 -9.08 7.21 -0.56
C LYS A 226 -8.05 6.34 0.16
N SER A 227 -7.55 6.83 1.28
CA SER A 227 -6.58 6.12 2.12
C SER A 227 -7.06 4.71 2.48
N PHE A 228 -6.12 3.79 2.58
CA PHE A 228 -6.42 2.42 3.00
C PHE A 228 -6.81 2.44 4.49
N ASN A 229 -8.00 1.95 4.80
CA ASN A 229 -8.39 1.66 6.17
C ASN A 229 -7.81 0.30 6.58
N LYS A 230 -7.38 0.11 7.84
CA LYS A 230 -6.93 -1.21 8.39
C LYS A 230 -7.90 -2.36 8.07
N LEU A 231 -9.18 -2.05 7.84
CA LEU A 231 -10.24 -2.99 7.47
C LEU A 231 -10.31 -3.34 5.97
N ARG A 232 -9.55 -2.67 5.10
CA ARG A 232 -9.60 -2.97 3.66
C ARG A 232 -8.79 -4.23 3.38
N ARG A 233 -9.49 -5.36 3.40
CA ARG A 233 -8.93 -6.67 3.05
C ARG A 233 -8.46 -6.69 1.60
N LEU A 234 -7.41 -7.47 1.32
CA LEU A 234 -6.99 -7.80 -0.05
C LEU A 234 -8.16 -8.38 -0.85
N ILE A 235 -9.01 -9.14 -0.18
CA ILE A 235 -10.21 -9.79 -0.74
C ILE A 235 -11.44 -9.00 -0.30
N ASP A 236 -12.05 -8.27 -1.24
CA ASP A 236 -13.25 -7.45 -1.06
C ASP A 236 -14.38 -8.01 -1.93
N VAL A 237 -15.65 -7.64 -1.70
CA VAL A 237 -16.79 -8.06 -2.54
C VAL A 237 -16.54 -7.73 -4.02
N LYS A 238 -15.87 -6.61 -4.29
CA LYS A 238 -15.40 -6.24 -5.63
C LYS A 238 -14.37 -7.23 -6.21
N PHE A 239 -13.64 -7.96 -5.35
CA PHE A 239 -12.75 -9.04 -5.77
C PHE A 239 -13.53 -10.13 -6.48
N PHE A 240 -14.58 -10.66 -5.85
CA PHE A 240 -15.37 -11.73 -6.45
C PHE A 240 -16.05 -11.30 -7.77
N ALA A 241 -16.50 -10.05 -7.86
CA ALA A 241 -17.06 -9.51 -9.10
C ALA A 241 -16.01 -9.38 -10.22
N SER A 242 -14.78 -8.96 -9.87
CA SER A 242 -13.65 -8.86 -10.82
C SER A 242 -13.17 -10.24 -11.22
N VAL A 243 -12.99 -11.16 -10.26
CA VAL A 243 -12.62 -12.55 -10.50
C VAL A 243 -13.63 -13.23 -11.42
N ASN A 244 -14.95 -13.07 -11.17
CA ASN A 244 -15.98 -13.66 -12.02
C ASN A 244 -15.92 -13.14 -13.47
N ARG A 245 -15.63 -11.85 -13.67
CA ARG A 245 -15.44 -11.27 -15.01
C ARG A 245 -14.23 -11.87 -15.74
N THR A 246 -13.12 -11.98 -15.02
CA THR A 246 -11.86 -12.53 -15.55
C THR A 246 -11.96 -14.04 -15.78
N ILE A 247 -12.64 -14.78 -14.90
CA ILE A 247 -12.94 -16.22 -15.11
C ILE A 247 -13.70 -16.42 -16.43
N ARG A 248 -14.73 -15.62 -16.68
CA ARG A 248 -15.52 -15.73 -17.90
C ARG A 248 -14.65 -15.52 -19.15
N SER A 249 -13.72 -14.55 -19.12
CA SER A 249 -12.77 -14.30 -20.20
C SER A 249 -11.74 -15.44 -20.34
N ASN A 250 -11.15 -15.84 -19.23
CA ASN A 250 -10.10 -16.90 -19.22
C ASN A 250 -10.70 -18.28 -19.53
N PHE A 251 -11.94 -18.56 -19.12
CA PHE A 251 -12.60 -19.83 -19.43
C PHE A 251 -12.69 -20.07 -20.92
N TYR A 252 -13.07 -19.06 -21.72
CA TYR A 252 -13.07 -19.18 -23.17
C TYR A 252 -11.67 -19.40 -23.74
N PHE A 253 -10.66 -18.73 -23.20
CA PHE A 253 -9.27 -18.90 -23.61
C PHE A 253 -8.75 -20.30 -23.31
N PHE A 254 -8.95 -20.80 -22.09
CA PHE A 254 -8.57 -22.16 -21.69
C PHE A 254 -9.35 -23.23 -22.48
N ALA A 255 -10.65 -23.06 -22.67
CA ALA A 255 -11.45 -23.97 -23.48
C ALA A 255 -10.96 -24.01 -24.95
N HIS A 256 -10.53 -22.88 -25.48
CA HIS A 256 -9.98 -22.83 -26.85
C HIS A 256 -8.60 -23.51 -26.94
N ILE A 257 -7.71 -23.27 -25.98
CA ILE A 257 -6.41 -23.96 -25.91
C ILE A 257 -6.62 -25.46 -25.74
N THR A 258 -7.51 -25.88 -24.85
CA THR A 258 -7.80 -27.30 -24.63
C THR A 258 -8.33 -27.96 -25.90
N ASN A 259 -9.21 -27.32 -26.66
CA ASN A 259 -9.68 -27.80 -27.94
C ASN A 259 -8.53 -27.95 -28.97
N ILE A 260 -7.62 -26.96 -29.03
CA ILE A 260 -6.45 -27.01 -29.90
C ILE A 260 -5.52 -28.20 -29.53
N ILE A 261 -5.20 -28.32 -28.24
CA ILE A 261 -4.35 -29.41 -27.71
C ILE A 261 -5.02 -30.76 -27.97
N PHE A 262 -6.32 -30.90 -27.72
CA PHE A 262 -7.07 -32.12 -27.98
C PHE A 262 -7.06 -32.50 -29.50
N PHE A 263 -7.27 -31.51 -30.37
CA PHE A 263 -7.20 -31.70 -31.82
C PHE A 263 -5.81 -32.12 -32.27
N LEU A 264 -4.74 -31.51 -31.74
CA LEU A 264 -3.35 -31.87 -32.06
C LEU A 264 -3.00 -33.28 -31.56
N LEU A 265 -3.45 -33.68 -30.38
CA LEU A 265 -3.27 -35.00 -29.82
C LEU A 265 -4.02 -36.07 -30.63
N GLN A 266 -5.27 -35.80 -31.04
CA GLN A 266 -6.01 -36.71 -31.93
C GLN A 266 -5.30 -36.87 -33.29
N ARG A 267 -4.78 -35.77 -33.85
CA ARG A 267 -4.04 -35.82 -35.10
C ARG A 267 -2.76 -36.63 -34.97
N SER A 268 -2.00 -36.47 -33.88
CA SER A 268 -0.79 -37.24 -33.57
C SER A 268 -1.10 -38.72 -33.35
N ALA A 269 -2.17 -39.06 -32.63
CA ALA A 269 -2.60 -40.45 -32.44
C ALA A 269 -3.05 -41.12 -33.71
N LYS A 270 -3.73 -40.38 -34.60
CA LYS A 270 -4.16 -40.86 -35.92
C LYS A 270 -2.94 -41.12 -36.83
N THR A 271 -1.96 -40.20 -36.81
CA THR A 271 -0.71 -40.35 -37.56
C THR A 271 0.12 -41.56 -37.06
N ARG A 272 0.22 -41.78 -35.74
CA ARG A 272 0.84 -42.97 -35.15
C ARG A 272 0.15 -44.26 -35.56
N ARG A 273 -1.21 -44.28 -35.54
CA ARG A 273 -1.96 -45.48 -35.99
C ARG A 273 -1.77 -45.78 -37.47
N THR A 274 -1.70 -44.76 -38.32
CA THR A 274 -1.40 -44.96 -39.75
C THR A 274 0.02 -45.45 -39.96
N HIS A 275 1.01 -44.94 -39.23
CA HIS A 275 2.40 -45.40 -39.31
C HIS A 275 2.58 -46.81 -38.79
N LEU A 276 1.90 -47.22 -37.70
CA LEU A 276 1.92 -48.59 -37.21
C LEU A 276 1.25 -49.57 -38.18
N LYS A 277 0.17 -49.17 -38.83
CA LYS A 277 -0.47 -49.96 -39.88
C LYS A 277 0.41 -50.13 -41.13
N SER A 278 1.20 -49.12 -41.50
CA SER A 278 2.13 -49.19 -42.62
C SER A 278 3.35 -50.11 -42.38
N ILE A 279 3.68 -50.33 -41.10
CA ILE A 279 4.79 -51.21 -40.67
C ILE A 279 4.29 -52.66 -40.38
N GLY A 280 3.01 -52.96 -40.61
CA GLY A 280 2.47 -54.32 -40.49
C GLY A 280 2.26 -54.82 -39.05
N ILE A 281 2.35 -53.97 -38.02
CA ILE A 281 2.07 -54.32 -36.64
C ILE A 281 0.56 -54.23 -36.43
N ARG A 282 -0.14 -55.36 -36.41
CA ARG A 282 -1.53 -55.50 -35.96
C ARG A 282 -1.51 -55.74 -34.45
N ASN A 283 -2.23 -54.85 -33.69
CA ASN A 283 -2.67 -55.21 -32.34
C ASN A 283 -3.89 -56.10 -32.41
#